data_2b9219ae72a283c8ea03aaf27c86335f
#
_entry.id   2b9219ae72a283c8ea03aaf27c86335f
#
_cell.length_a   1.000
_cell.length_b   1.000
_cell.length_c   1.000
_cell.angle_alpha   90.00
_cell.angle_beta   90.00
_cell.angle_gamma   90.00
#
_symmetry.space_group_name_H-M   'P 1'
#
loop_
_entity.id
_entity.type
_entity.pdbx_description
1 polymer ?
#
loop_
_entity_poly.entity_id
_entity_poly.type
_entity_poly.pdbx_seq_one_letter_code
_entity_poly.pdbx_strand_id
1 'polypeptide(L)'
;MTEQLAEHVDILIIGAGPVGMTLNLALAAGGQKSLLLDRRPHEAQQVDPRALALSHGARQLLEQIKAWPTRAATPIETIHVSQKDGFGRTVIDRADYDLPALGYVVRYRDLAAELAAQLPADALLDAVDVVDISHGDDHVNISLRQNGALRTIRTKVLVHAEGTPGDDPAVKVSDYGQHAVIAEITPQPGHDKRAWERFTADGPLALLPLGNQYSVVFTLPPDKADAVLALDDDAFTAALQEQFGKRMTFSNPGPRSRFPLALRMRESLVRGSEVWIGNTAQTLHPVSGQGFNLGLRDAWQLAEIF
;
A
#
# COMPACT_ATOMS: atom_id res chain seq x y z
N MET A 1 -30.06 -17.44 -28.79
CA MET A 1 -28.93 -16.84 -28.04
C MET A 1 -29.26 -15.36 -27.95
N THR A 2 -29.79 -14.91 -26.83
CA THR A 2 -30.01 -13.49 -26.57
C THR A 2 -28.63 -12.86 -26.32
N GLU A 3 -28.18 -12.03 -27.23
CA GLU A 3 -27.04 -11.14 -27.05
C GLU A 3 -27.36 -10.29 -25.81
N GLN A 4 -26.72 -10.62 -24.69
CA GLN A 4 -26.81 -9.80 -23.47
C GLN A 4 -26.06 -8.52 -23.77
N LEU A 5 -26.78 -7.41 -23.95
CA LEU A 5 -26.21 -6.09 -24.17
C LEU A 5 -25.09 -5.85 -23.13
N ALA A 6 -23.91 -5.51 -23.59
CA ALA A 6 -22.79 -5.22 -22.71
C ALA A 6 -23.17 -4.05 -21.79
N GLU A 7 -22.99 -4.26 -20.49
CA GLU A 7 -23.13 -3.18 -19.50
C GLU A 7 -22.11 -2.08 -19.82
N HIS A 8 -22.54 -0.82 -19.82
CA HIS A 8 -21.68 0.30 -20.14
C HIS A 8 -21.40 1.16 -18.90
N VAL A 9 -20.12 1.43 -18.66
CA VAL A 9 -19.64 2.35 -17.62
C VAL A 9 -18.60 3.31 -18.23
N ASP A 10 -18.58 4.57 -17.81
CA ASP A 10 -17.60 5.52 -18.35
C ASP A 10 -16.19 5.21 -17.88
N ILE A 11 -16.01 4.88 -16.62
CA ILE A 11 -14.72 4.59 -15.99
C ILE A 11 -14.81 3.25 -15.26
N LEU A 12 -13.95 2.32 -15.63
CA LEU A 12 -13.80 1.02 -14.98
C LEU A 12 -12.43 0.93 -14.30
N ILE A 13 -12.41 0.51 -13.04
CA ILE A 13 -11.19 0.38 -12.24
C ILE A 13 -11.01 -1.09 -11.88
N ILE A 14 -9.91 -1.71 -12.28
CA ILE A 14 -9.56 -3.07 -11.86
C ILE A 14 -8.66 -2.97 -10.62
N GLY A 15 -9.09 -3.60 -9.53
CA GLY A 15 -8.43 -3.59 -8.23
C GLY A 15 -9.10 -2.68 -7.21
N ALA A 16 -9.84 -3.28 -6.27
CA ALA A 16 -10.47 -2.59 -5.15
C ALA A 16 -9.56 -2.56 -3.90
N GLY A 17 -8.25 -2.45 -4.11
CA GLY A 17 -7.31 -2.08 -3.04
C GLY A 17 -7.45 -0.59 -2.67
N PRO A 18 -6.73 -0.13 -1.61
CA PRO A 18 -6.88 1.26 -1.15
C PRO A 18 -6.65 2.33 -2.23
N VAL A 19 -5.78 2.10 -3.22
CA VAL A 19 -5.55 3.05 -4.33
C VAL A 19 -6.77 3.11 -5.26
N GLY A 20 -7.31 1.95 -5.68
CA GLY A 20 -8.50 1.90 -6.54
C GLY A 20 -9.75 2.45 -5.85
N MET A 21 -9.96 2.12 -4.56
CA MET A 21 -11.06 2.68 -3.77
C MET A 21 -10.93 4.20 -3.60
N THR A 22 -9.70 4.70 -3.37
CA THR A 22 -9.46 6.15 -3.30
C THR A 22 -9.82 6.85 -4.61
N LEU A 23 -9.44 6.27 -5.76
CA LEU A 23 -9.82 6.80 -7.07
C LEU A 23 -11.34 6.84 -7.24
N ASN A 24 -12.04 5.73 -6.94
CA ASN A 24 -13.50 5.67 -7.05
C ASN A 24 -14.18 6.75 -6.20
N LEU A 25 -13.75 6.92 -4.95
CA LEU A 25 -14.30 7.91 -4.03
C LEU A 25 -13.99 9.35 -4.47
N ALA A 26 -12.78 9.60 -4.98
CA ALA A 26 -12.39 10.91 -5.49
C ALA A 26 -13.20 11.29 -6.76
N LEU A 27 -13.40 10.35 -7.68
CA LEU A 27 -14.28 10.50 -8.85
C LEU A 27 -15.72 10.78 -8.42
N ALA A 28 -16.24 10.04 -7.45
CA ALA A 28 -17.60 10.25 -6.93
C ALA A 28 -17.76 11.63 -6.29
N ALA A 29 -16.75 12.13 -5.57
CA ALA A 29 -16.73 13.48 -5.02
C ALA A 29 -16.75 14.56 -6.12
N GLY A 30 -16.14 14.30 -7.29
CA GLY A 30 -16.20 15.12 -8.50
C GLY A 30 -17.49 14.93 -9.32
N GLY A 31 -18.43 14.08 -8.88
CA GLY A 31 -19.67 13.80 -9.61
C GLY A 31 -19.57 12.76 -10.73
N GLN A 32 -18.42 12.10 -10.85
CA GLN A 32 -18.19 11.04 -11.84
C GLN A 32 -18.54 9.67 -11.28
N LYS A 33 -19.14 8.82 -12.11
CA LYS A 33 -19.42 7.42 -11.76
C LYS A 33 -18.33 6.51 -12.27
N SER A 34 -17.88 5.58 -11.43
CA SER A 34 -16.96 4.53 -11.83
C SER A 34 -17.34 3.20 -11.17
N LEU A 35 -16.93 2.09 -11.79
CA LEU A 35 -17.13 0.75 -11.27
C LEU A 35 -15.77 0.14 -10.91
N LEU A 36 -15.68 -0.39 -9.70
CA LEU A 36 -14.54 -1.17 -9.23
C LEU A 36 -14.76 -2.66 -9.52
N LEU A 37 -13.72 -3.35 -9.97
CA LEU A 37 -13.67 -4.81 -10.06
C LEU A 37 -12.59 -5.33 -9.11
N ASP A 38 -12.86 -6.40 -8.36
CA ASP A 38 -11.80 -7.13 -7.64
C ASP A 38 -12.01 -8.65 -7.76
N ARG A 39 -10.90 -9.36 -7.94
CA ARG A 39 -10.89 -10.82 -7.99
C ARG A 39 -11.21 -11.43 -6.62
N ARG A 40 -10.80 -10.76 -5.55
CA ARG A 40 -11.01 -11.24 -4.19
C ARG A 40 -12.38 -10.78 -3.68
N PRO A 41 -13.08 -11.62 -2.89
CA PRO A 41 -14.20 -11.16 -2.11
C PRO A 41 -13.75 -10.00 -1.18
N HIS A 42 -14.62 -9.05 -0.95
CA HIS A 42 -14.34 -7.86 -0.14
C HIS A 42 -13.77 -8.22 1.26
N GLU A 43 -14.30 -9.24 1.89
CA GLU A 43 -13.88 -9.74 3.21
C GLU A 43 -12.42 -10.25 3.22
N ALA A 44 -11.90 -10.74 2.10
CA ALA A 44 -10.54 -11.25 1.99
C ALA A 44 -9.45 -10.14 1.98
N GLN A 45 -9.81 -8.88 1.82
CA GLN A 45 -8.86 -7.76 1.87
C GLN A 45 -8.36 -7.44 3.29
N GLN A 46 -9.04 -7.98 4.32
CA GLN A 46 -8.73 -7.70 5.73
C GLN A 46 -7.50 -8.46 6.27
N VAL A 47 -6.84 -9.30 5.47
CA VAL A 47 -5.77 -10.21 5.92
C VAL A 47 -4.36 -9.65 5.68
N ASP A 48 -4.19 -8.47 5.09
CA ASP A 48 -2.87 -7.90 4.83
C ASP A 48 -2.20 -7.43 6.13
N PRO A 49 -1.03 -8.02 6.53
CA PRO A 49 -0.38 -7.73 7.80
C PRO A 49 0.41 -6.40 7.81
N ARG A 50 0.50 -5.74 6.66
CA ARG A 50 1.32 -4.53 6.51
C ARG A 50 0.75 -3.34 7.28
N ALA A 51 1.65 -2.52 7.80
CA ALA A 51 1.36 -1.16 8.20
C ALA A 51 1.84 -0.19 7.09
N LEU A 52 1.12 0.90 6.93
CA LEU A 52 1.38 1.94 5.94
C LEU A 52 1.84 3.20 6.65
N ALA A 53 2.95 3.79 6.19
CA ALA A 53 3.36 5.11 6.60
C ALA A 53 2.74 6.14 5.63
N LEU A 54 1.79 6.92 6.13
CA LEU A 54 1.06 7.93 5.38
C LEU A 54 1.64 9.32 5.64
N SER A 55 1.88 10.08 4.59
CA SER A 55 2.28 11.48 4.70
C SER A 55 1.14 12.37 5.19
N HIS A 56 1.48 13.59 5.64
CA HIS A 56 0.46 14.58 5.98
C HIS A 56 -0.45 14.90 4.76
N GLY A 57 0.12 14.99 3.57
CA GLY A 57 -0.65 15.19 2.34
C GLY A 57 -1.62 14.02 2.03
N ALA A 58 -1.18 12.77 2.23
CA ALA A 58 -2.07 11.60 2.07
C ALA A 58 -3.24 11.64 3.05
N ARG A 59 -3.02 12.08 4.31
CA ARG A 59 -4.09 12.31 5.27
C ARG A 59 -5.11 13.33 4.73
N GLN A 60 -4.65 14.47 4.22
CA GLN A 60 -5.53 15.52 3.68
C GLN A 60 -6.41 15.00 2.54
N LEU A 61 -5.86 14.19 1.62
CA LEU A 61 -6.62 13.57 0.54
C LEU A 61 -7.70 12.61 1.08
N LEU A 62 -7.34 11.75 2.03
CA LEU A 62 -8.27 10.80 2.64
C LEU A 62 -9.36 11.48 3.47
N GLU A 63 -9.06 12.61 4.12
CA GLU A 63 -10.05 13.43 4.83
C GLU A 63 -11.10 14.04 3.87
N GLN A 64 -10.69 14.47 2.67
CA GLN A 64 -11.60 15.03 1.66
C GLN A 64 -12.65 14.01 1.20
N ILE A 65 -12.27 12.73 1.08
CA ILE A 65 -13.21 11.64 0.75
C ILE A 65 -13.80 10.94 1.98
N LYS A 66 -13.62 11.51 3.18
CA LYS A 66 -14.14 11.03 4.48
C LYS A 66 -13.66 9.62 4.87
N ALA A 67 -12.53 9.18 4.33
CA ALA A 67 -11.97 7.85 4.53
C ALA A 67 -10.68 7.86 5.40
N TRP A 68 -10.49 8.89 6.22
CA TRP A 68 -9.36 8.95 7.15
C TRP A 68 -9.63 8.10 8.41
N PRO A 69 -8.82 7.08 8.73
CA PRO A 69 -9.02 6.20 9.87
C PRO A 69 -8.55 6.85 11.20
N THR A 70 -9.24 7.88 11.64
CA THR A 70 -8.85 8.75 12.77
C THR A 70 -8.48 7.99 14.04
N ARG A 71 -9.20 6.90 14.36
CA ARG A 71 -8.96 6.11 15.59
C ARG A 71 -7.81 5.13 15.47
N ALA A 72 -7.50 4.68 14.25
CA ALA A 72 -6.45 3.70 13.97
C ALA A 72 -5.10 4.34 13.62
N ALA A 73 -5.10 5.61 13.21
CA ALA A 73 -3.91 6.32 12.80
C ALA A 73 -3.03 6.73 14.00
N THR A 74 -1.79 6.30 14.00
CA THR A 74 -0.79 6.68 15.00
C THR A 74 0.13 7.75 14.41
N PRO A 75 0.21 8.97 14.98
CA PRO A 75 1.06 10.02 14.45
C PRO A 75 2.55 9.73 14.65
N ILE A 76 3.36 10.18 13.70
CA ILE A 76 4.81 10.26 13.80
C ILE A 76 5.16 11.72 14.12
N GLU A 77 5.62 11.99 15.32
CA GLU A 77 5.98 13.35 15.73
C GLU A 77 7.49 13.62 15.56
N THR A 78 8.30 12.59 15.71
CA THR A 78 9.76 12.66 15.54
C THR A 78 10.26 11.48 14.72
N ILE A 79 11.20 11.73 13.79
CA ILE A 79 11.91 10.68 13.06
C ILE A 79 13.38 10.74 13.47
N HIS A 80 13.94 9.62 13.91
CA HIS A 80 15.33 9.47 14.25
C HIS A 80 16.04 8.59 13.23
N VAL A 81 16.94 9.17 12.47
CA VAL A 81 17.78 8.47 11.49
C VAL A 81 19.17 8.26 12.07
N SER A 82 19.70 7.05 11.98
CA SER A 82 21.04 6.71 12.46
C SER A 82 21.64 5.55 11.66
N GLN A 83 22.95 5.35 11.80
CA GLN A 83 23.66 4.19 11.26
C GLN A 83 24.17 3.32 12.42
N LYS A 84 24.06 1.99 12.28
CA LYS A 84 24.67 1.04 13.21
C LYS A 84 26.21 1.18 13.11
N ASP A 85 26.86 1.25 14.26
CA ASP A 85 28.32 1.42 14.40
C ASP A 85 28.89 2.67 13.71
N GLY A 86 28.02 3.59 13.26
CA GLY A 86 28.37 4.88 12.68
C GLY A 86 28.30 6.02 13.70
N PHE A 87 28.97 7.11 13.35
CA PHE A 87 28.92 8.36 14.13
C PHE A 87 27.84 9.30 13.60
N GLY A 88 27.10 9.91 14.52
CA GLY A 88 26.08 10.89 14.19
C GLY A 88 24.66 10.34 14.07
N ARG A 89 23.74 11.26 14.06
CA ARG A 89 22.31 11.01 13.91
C ARG A 89 21.63 12.24 13.35
N THR A 90 20.53 12.05 12.64
CA THR A 90 19.61 13.12 12.27
C THR A 90 18.30 12.92 13.03
N VAL A 91 17.79 13.99 13.61
CA VAL A 91 16.46 14.00 14.24
C VAL A 91 15.64 15.03 13.50
N ILE A 92 14.49 14.63 13.03
CA ILE A 92 13.51 15.48 12.36
C ILE A 92 12.31 15.56 13.29
N ASP A 93 11.94 16.77 13.67
CA ASP A 93 10.79 16.99 14.55
C ASP A 93 9.67 17.75 13.82
N ARG A 94 8.41 17.41 14.11
CA ARG A 94 7.26 18.07 13.51
C ARG A 94 7.22 19.58 13.77
N ALA A 95 7.78 20.00 14.91
CA ALA A 95 7.83 21.43 15.27
C ALA A 95 8.74 22.25 14.33
N ASP A 96 9.74 21.62 13.69
CA ASP A 96 10.63 22.29 12.73
C ASP A 96 9.87 22.68 11.44
N TYR A 97 8.69 22.12 11.22
CA TYR A 97 7.87 22.29 10.01
C TYR A 97 6.49 22.87 10.30
N ASP A 98 6.18 23.17 11.55
CA ASP A 98 4.85 23.62 12.00
C ASP A 98 3.72 22.68 11.57
N LEU A 99 3.99 21.37 11.63
CA LEU A 99 3.04 20.31 11.26
C LEU A 99 2.42 19.64 12.50
N PRO A 100 1.19 19.16 12.42
CA PRO A 100 0.59 18.36 13.50
C PRO A 100 1.29 17.01 13.69
N ALA A 101 1.87 16.45 12.63
CA ALA A 101 2.72 15.27 12.60
C ALA A 101 3.51 15.23 11.28
N LEU A 102 4.68 14.57 11.27
CA LEU A 102 5.47 14.33 10.06
C LEU A 102 4.81 13.31 9.13
N GLY A 103 4.01 12.42 9.72
CA GLY A 103 3.26 11.38 9.03
C GLY A 103 2.44 10.58 10.03
N TYR A 104 1.84 9.50 9.56
CA TYR A 104 0.96 8.64 10.35
C TYR A 104 1.17 7.18 9.96
N VAL A 105 1.08 6.27 10.91
CA VAL A 105 1.12 4.84 10.66
C VAL A 105 -0.26 4.24 10.87
N VAL A 106 -0.72 3.47 9.90
CA VAL A 106 -2.04 2.83 9.90
C VAL A 106 -1.88 1.39 9.42
N ARG A 107 -2.60 0.43 10.00
CA ARG A 107 -2.65 -0.91 9.41
C ARG A 107 -3.39 -0.87 8.09
N TYR A 108 -2.89 -1.61 7.10
CA TYR A 108 -3.52 -1.70 5.78
C TYR A 108 -5.01 -2.04 5.87
N ARG A 109 -5.38 -3.01 6.71
CA ARG A 109 -6.76 -3.43 6.91
C ARG A 109 -7.68 -2.32 7.43
N ASP A 110 -7.17 -1.47 8.34
CA ASP A 110 -7.97 -0.40 8.95
C ASP A 110 -8.25 0.70 7.92
N LEU A 111 -7.26 1.04 7.08
CA LEU A 111 -7.47 1.96 5.97
C LEU A 111 -8.41 1.39 4.90
N ALA A 112 -8.24 0.11 4.54
CA ALA A 112 -9.10 -0.55 3.56
C ALA A 112 -10.56 -0.61 4.04
N ALA A 113 -10.79 -0.87 5.33
CA ALA A 113 -12.12 -0.87 5.93
C ALA A 113 -12.79 0.52 5.89
N GLU A 114 -12.05 1.59 6.23
CA GLU A 114 -12.58 2.95 6.17
C GLU A 114 -12.93 3.37 4.73
N LEU A 115 -12.06 3.06 3.76
CA LEU A 115 -12.33 3.32 2.34
C LEU A 115 -13.57 2.56 1.87
N ALA A 116 -13.65 1.29 2.18
CA ALA A 116 -14.77 0.45 1.79
C ALA A 116 -16.11 0.92 2.38
N ALA A 117 -16.10 1.42 3.62
CA ALA A 117 -17.29 1.94 4.28
C ALA A 117 -17.85 3.22 3.60
N GLN A 118 -17.04 3.91 2.79
CA GLN A 118 -17.46 5.09 2.05
C GLN A 118 -17.91 4.78 0.61
N LEU A 119 -17.65 3.58 0.09
CA LEU A 119 -18.00 3.24 -1.29
C LEU A 119 -19.53 3.29 -1.50
N PRO A 120 -20.00 3.86 -2.63
CA PRO A 120 -21.39 3.69 -3.04
C PRO A 120 -21.77 2.20 -3.14
N ALA A 121 -23.01 1.86 -2.83
CA ALA A 121 -23.48 0.48 -2.75
C ALA A 121 -23.35 -0.32 -4.07
N ASP A 122 -23.35 0.38 -5.20
CA ASP A 122 -23.25 -0.16 -6.56
C ASP A 122 -21.87 0.05 -7.20
N ALA A 123 -20.89 0.54 -6.44
CA ALA A 123 -19.57 0.88 -6.96
C ALA A 123 -18.60 -0.30 -7.09
N LEU A 124 -18.86 -1.42 -6.42
CA LEU A 124 -17.96 -2.58 -6.38
C LEU A 124 -18.63 -3.84 -6.90
N LEU A 125 -17.95 -4.51 -7.82
CA LEU A 125 -18.21 -5.87 -8.25
C LEU A 125 -17.01 -6.73 -7.85
N ASP A 126 -17.15 -7.49 -6.78
CA ASP A 126 -16.11 -8.35 -6.24
C ASP A 126 -16.28 -9.82 -6.64
N ALA A 127 -15.29 -10.65 -6.28
CA ALA A 127 -15.23 -12.07 -6.65
C ALA A 127 -15.39 -12.30 -8.17
N VAL A 128 -14.77 -11.42 -8.98
CA VAL A 128 -14.79 -11.50 -10.45
C VAL A 128 -13.39 -11.70 -11.02
N ASP A 129 -13.26 -12.62 -11.97
CA ASP A 129 -12.03 -12.79 -12.74
C ASP A 129 -12.16 -12.04 -14.06
N VAL A 130 -11.23 -11.12 -14.32
CA VAL A 130 -11.05 -10.54 -15.65
C VAL A 130 -10.39 -11.59 -16.53
N VAL A 131 -11.10 -11.98 -17.61
CA VAL A 131 -10.70 -13.09 -18.50
C VAL A 131 -10.00 -12.56 -19.75
N ASP A 132 -10.47 -11.41 -20.27
CA ASP A 132 -9.94 -10.81 -21.48
C ASP A 132 -10.19 -9.30 -21.50
N ILE A 133 -9.28 -8.56 -22.12
CA ILE A 133 -9.39 -7.13 -22.38
C ILE A 133 -9.15 -6.91 -23.88
N SER A 134 -10.14 -6.38 -24.56
CA SER A 134 -10.04 -6.08 -26.02
C SER A 134 -10.45 -4.64 -26.31
N HIS A 135 -9.81 -4.06 -27.33
CA HIS A 135 -9.98 -2.66 -27.69
C HIS A 135 -10.92 -2.52 -28.88
N GLY A 136 -11.94 -1.67 -28.76
CA GLY A 136 -12.73 -1.16 -29.87
C GLY A 136 -12.22 0.22 -30.32
N ASP A 137 -12.96 0.86 -31.22
CA ASP A 137 -12.54 2.16 -31.79
C ASP A 137 -12.53 3.29 -30.74
N ASP A 138 -13.52 3.30 -29.85
CA ASP A 138 -13.73 4.36 -28.83
C ASP A 138 -13.94 3.82 -27.41
N HIS A 139 -13.72 2.52 -27.18
CA HIS A 139 -14.00 1.86 -25.91
C HIS A 139 -13.10 0.64 -25.70
N VAL A 140 -13.05 0.17 -24.45
CA VAL A 140 -12.43 -1.09 -24.05
C VAL A 140 -13.52 -2.06 -23.63
N ASN A 141 -13.48 -3.31 -24.12
CA ASN A 141 -14.35 -4.38 -23.68
C ASN A 141 -13.62 -5.26 -22.67
N ILE A 142 -14.22 -5.46 -21.53
CA ILE A 142 -13.71 -6.31 -20.48
C ILE A 142 -14.61 -7.52 -20.33
N SER A 143 -14.08 -8.69 -20.68
CA SER A 143 -14.74 -9.97 -20.44
C SER A 143 -14.40 -10.45 -19.04
N LEU A 144 -15.39 -10.68 -18.22
CA LEU A 144 -15.22 -11.15 -16.85
C LEU A 144 -16.06 -12.37 -16.56
N ARG A 145 -15.60 -13.17 -15.60
CA ARG A 145 -16.32 -14.35 -15.10
C ARG A 145 -16.73 -14.09 -13.66
N GLN A 146 -18.04 -14.26 -13.42
CA GLN A 146 -18.62 -14.18 -12.08
C GLN A 146 -19.57 -15.38 -11.88
N ASN A 147 -19.37 -16.14 -10.80
CA ASN A 147 -20.18 -17.33 -10.50
C ASN A 147 -20.31 -18.32 -11.68
N GLY A 148 -19.23 -18.48 -12.46
CA GLY A 148 -19.19 -19.35 -13.64
C GLY A 148 -19.80 -18.75 -14.92
N ALA A 149 -20.50 -17.64 -14.84
CA ALA A 149 -21.08 -16.94 -16.00
C ALA A 149 -20.09 -15.92 -16.59
N LEU A 150 -20.06 -15.84 -17.93
CA LEU A 150 -19.31 -14.81 -18.64
C LEU A 150 -20.20 -13.57 -18.83
N ARG A 151 -19.64 -12.41 -18.59
CA ARG A 151 -20.26 -11.09 -18.82
C ARG A 151 -19.23 -10.19 -19.54
N THR A 152 -19.72 -9.21 -20.27
CA THR A 152 -18.86 -8.20 -20.89
C THR A 152 -19.30 -6.82 -20.40
N ILE A 153 -18.33 -6.03 -19.93
CA ILE A 153 -18.51 -4.61 -19.60
C ILE A 153 -17.74 -3.80 -20.63
N ARG A 154 -18.35 -2.72 -21.08
CA ARG A 154 -17.74 -1.75 -22.00
C ARG A 154 -17.43 -0.47 -21.24
N THR A 155 -16.22 0.05 -21.40
CA THR A 155 -15.79 1.30 -20.74
C THR A 155 -15.08 2.24 -21.69
N LYS A 156 -15.16 3.55 -21.45
CA LYS A 156 -14.36 4.56 -22.17
C LYS A 156 -12.92 4.62 -21.65
N VAL A 157 -12.76 4.46 -20.32
CA VAL A 157 -11.45 4.49 -19.67
C VAL A 157 -11.33 3.28 -18.73
N LEU A 158 -10.25 2.54 -18.89
CA LEU A 158 -9.88 1.43 -18.01
C LEU A 158 -8.69 1.84 -17.14
N VAL A 159 -8.84 1.73 -15.83
CA VAL A 159 -7.78 2.03 -14.87
C VAL A 159 -7.31 0.74 -14.18
N HIS A 160 -6.01 0.50 -14.23
CA HIS A 160 -5.35 -0.62 -13.60
C HIS A 160 -4.80 -0.23 -12.22
N ALA A 161 -5.34 -0.85 -11.15
CA ALA A 161 -4.97 -0.64 -9.75
C ALA A 161 -4.85 -1.97 -8.98
N GLU A 162 -4.60 -3.09 -9.65
CA GLU A 162 -4.59 -4.47 -9.11
C GLU A 162 -3.45 -4.74 -8.12
N GLY A 163 -2.54 -3.80 -7.92
CA GLY A 163 -1.36 -3.97 -7.08
C GLY A 163 -0.13 -4.35 -7.87
N THR A 164 0.79 -5.10 -7.28
CA THR A 164 2.07 -5.44 -7.94
C THR A 164 1.81 -6.36 -9.14
N PRO A 165 2.21 -5.96 -10.36
CA PRO A 165 2.06 -6.80 -11.54
C PRO A 165 2.91 -8.06 -11.43
N GLY A 166 2.44 -9.14 -12.04
CA GLY A 166 3.21 -10.35 -12.27
C GLY A 166 4.26 -10.14 -13.36
N ASP A 167 4.47 -11.18 -14.18
CA ASP A 167 5.37 -11.09 -15.34
C ASP A 167 4.70 -10.27 -16.45
N ASP A 168 4.96 -8.98 -16.46
CA ASP A 168 4.50 -8.04 -17.49
C ASP A 168 5.71 -7.47 -18.24
N PRO A 169 5.87 -7.72 -19.56
CA PRO A 169 7.02 -7.26 -20.32
C PRO A 169 7.12 -5.72 -20.42
N ALA A 170 6.03 -4.99 -20.17
CA ALA A 170 6.02 -3.54 -20.12
C ALA A 170 6.52 -2.97 -18.77
N VAL A 171 6.89 -3.84 -17.82
CA VAL A 171 7.39 -3.44 -16.50
C VAL A 171 8.86 -3.83 -16.37
N LYS A 172 9.72 -2.83 -16.22
CA LYS A 172 11.12 -3.06 -15.85
C LYS A 172 11.22 -3.43 -14.38
N VAL A 173 11.89 -4.53 -14.09
CA VAL A 173 12.13 -5.01 -12.72
C VAL A 173 13.63 -4.96 -12.42
N SER A 174 13.97 -4.29 -11.31
CA SER A 174 15.33 -4.26 -10.75
C SER A 174 15.27 -4.83 -9.34
N ASP A 175 15.73 -6.04 -9.16
CA ASP A 175 15.78 -6.69 -7.85
C ASP A 175 16.84 -6.02 -6.98
N TYR A 176 16.47 -5.67 -5.74
CA TYR A 176 17.42 -5.11 -4.78
C TYR A 176 18.29 -6.18 -4.09
N GLY A 177 18.01 -7.46 -4.29
CA GLY A 177 18.63 -8.56 -3.56
C GLY A 177 18.32 -8.51 -2.06
N GLN A 178 17.17 -7.97 -1.69
CA GLN A 178 16.76 -7.77 -0.30
C GLN A 178 15.28 -8.17 -0.11
N HIS A 179 15.00 -8.65 1.10
CA HIS A 179 13.64 -8.89 1.59
C HIS A 179 13.35 -8.02 2.81
N ALA A 180 12.13 -7.53 2.93
CA ALA A 180 11.62 -6.92 4.16
C ALA A 180 10.93 -8.00 5.01
N VAL A 181 11.44 -8.25 6.21
CA VAL A 181 10.74 -9.00 7.26
C VAL A 181 9.93 -8.00 8.07
N ILE A 182 8.61 -8.19 8.13
CA ILE A 182 7.70 -7.34 8.90
C ILE A 182 7.16 -8.08 10.11
N ALA A 183 6.98 -7.35 11.21
CA ALA A 183 6.35 -7.82 12.45
C ALA A 183 5.81 -6.62 13.24
N GLU A 184 4.99 -6.87 14.24
CA GLU A 184 4.72 -5.89 15.30
C GLU A 184 5.52 -6.29 16.55
N ILE A 185 5.99 -5.30 17.35
CA ILE A 185 6.76 -5.56 18.57
C ILE A 185 6.45 -4.51 19.64
N THR A 186 6.42 -4.89 20.90
CA THR A 186 6.15 -4.00 22.03
C THR A 186 7.46 -3.38 22.52
N PRO A 187 7.62 -2.03 22.47
CA PRO A 187 8.78 -1.35 23.02
C PRO A 187 8.62 -1.05 24.53
N GLN A 188 9.75 -0.99 25.24
CA GLN A 188 9.82 -0.47 26.61
C GLN A 188 11.09 0.41 26.77
N PRO A 189 10.95 1.72 27.15
CA PRO A 189 9.69 2.45 27.29
C PRO A 189 8.89 2.51 25.99
N GLY A 190 7.65 3.04 26.05
CA GLY A 190 6.80 3.23 24.87
C GLY A 190 7.44 4.08 23.78
N HIS A 191 6.87 4.07 22.58
CA HIS A 191 7.49 4.66 21.39
C HIS A 191 7.44 6.21 21.34
N ASP A 192 6.67 6.88 22.19
CA ASP A 192 6.53 8.35 22.24
C ASP A 192 6.32 8.99 20.84
N LYS A 193 5.55 8.29 19.97
CA LYS A 193 5.27 8.69 18.59
C LYS A 193 6.52 8.94 17.74
N ARG A 194 7.63 8.32 18.09
CA ARG A 194 8.91 8.42 17.39
C ARG A 194 9.08 7.25 16.44
N ALA A 195 9.35 7.55 15.18
CA ALA A 195 9.84 6.59 14.21
C ALA A 195 11.37 6.53 14.23
N TRP A 196 11.90 5.35 13.91
CA TRP A 196 13.33 5.12 13.81
C TRP A 196 13.64 4.55 12.43
N GLU A 197 14.69 5.10 11.82
CA GLU A 197 15.33 4.56 10.65
C GLU A 197 16.80 4.30 10.99
N ARG A 198 17.20 3.04 10.99
CA ARG A 198 18.56 2.65 11.34
C ARG A 198 19.19 1.87 10.20
N PHE A 199 20.17 2.48 9.55
CA PHE A 199 20.93 1.80 8.51
C PHE A 199 21.89 0.80 9.13
N THR A 200 21.85 -0.44 8.68
CA THR A 200 22.75 -1.53 9.07
C THR A 200 23.54 -2.00 7.87
N ALA A 201 24.54 -2.87 8.08
CA ALA A 201 25.33 -3.46 7.00
C ALA A 201 24.49 -4.31 6.03
N ASP A 202 23.37 -4.88 6.50
CA ASP A 202 22.51 -5.76 5.72
C ASP A 202 21.35 -5.00 5.03
N GLY A 203 21.01 -3.84 5.54
CA GLY A 203 19.91 -3.00 5.04
C GLY A 203 19.30 -2.13 6.13
N PRO A 204 18.31 -1.29 5.81
CA PRO A 204 17.63 -0.46 6.79
C PRO A 204 16.73 -1.28 7.71
N LEU A 205 16.69 -0.86 8.98
CA LEU A 205 15.74 -1.30 9.99
C LEU A 205 14.86 -0.10 10.36
N ALA A 206 13.57 -0.15 10.01
CA ALA A 206 12.60 0.85 10.40
C ALA A 206 11.72 0.35 11.54
N LEU A 207 11.46 1.23 12.51
CA LEU A 207 10.45 1.04 13.57
C LEU A 207 9.45 2.19 13.47
N LEU A 208 8.20 1.87 13.14
CA LEU A 208 7.13 2.82 12.93
C LEU A 208 6.10 2.73 14.07
N PRO A 209 5.76 3.81 14.77
CA PRO A 209 4.82 3.77 15.89
C PRO A 209 3.42 3.35 15.40
N LEU A 210 2.83 2.33 16.04
CA LEU A 210 1.55 1.74 15.64
C LEU A 210 0.73 1.32 16.86
N GLY A 211 -0.25 2.13 17.26
CA GLY A 211 -0.98 1.95 18.50
C GLY A 211 -0.05 2.11 19.69
N ASN A 212 0.19 1.05 20.46
CA ASN A 212 1.16 0.99 21.55
C ASN A 212 2.41 0.15 21.22
N GLN A 213 2.53 -0.29 19.98
CA GLN A 213 3.62 -1.13 19.46
C GLN A 213 4.43 -0.38 18.40
N TYR A 214 5.48 -1.03 17.91
CA TYR A 214 6.12 -0.68 16.65
C TYR A 214 5.72 -1.68 15.55
N SER A 215 5.43 -1.17 14.37
CA SER A 215 5.58 -1.93 13.14
C SER A 215 7.05 -1.94 12.74
N VAL A 216 7.62 -3.13 12.63
CA VAL A 216 9.01 -3.37 12.24
C VAL A 216 9.07 -3.60 10.74
N VAL A 217 10.03 -2.97 10.07
CA VAL A 217 10.44 -3.30 8.70
C VAL A 217 11.93 -3.60 8.74
N PHE A 218 12.28 -4.87 8.78
CA PHE A 218 13.66 -5.33 8.90
C PHE A 218 14.13 -5.81 7.52
N THR A 219 14.93 -4.98 6.85
CA THR A 219 15.43 -5.27 5.49
C THR A 219 16.74 -6.06 5.57
N LEU A 220 16.79 -7.20 4.89
CA LEU A 220 17.87 -8.17 4.95
C LEU A 220 18.12 -8.81 3.57
N PRO A 221 19.32 -9.32 3.28
CA PRO A 221 19.52 -10.27 2.20
C PRO A 221 18.59 -11.49 2.32
N PRO A 222 18.20 -12.16 1.21
CA PRO A 222 17.20 -13.23 1.22
C PRO A 222 17.49 -14.35 2.19
N ASP A 223 18.74 -14.84 2.23
CA ASP A 223 19.20 -15.91 3.12
C ASP A 223 19.10 -15.54 4.61
N LYS A 224 19.45 -14.30 4.95
CA LYS A 224 19.32 -13.78 6.32
C LYS A 224 17.84 -13.56 6.69
N ALA A 225 17.01 -13.11 5.76
CA ALA A 225 15.58 -12.97 5.97
C ALA A 225 14.92 -14.32 6.28
N ASP A 226 15.31 -15.39 5.57
CA ASP A 226 14.83 -16.75 5.84
C ASP A 226 15.30 -17.25 7.22
N ALA A 227 16.55 -17.00 7.58
CA ALA A 227 17.07 -17.35 8.89
C ALA A 227 16.32 -16.62 10.02
N VAL A 228 16.04 -15.32 9.86
CA VAL A 228 15.29 -14.51 10.85
C VAL A 228 13.84 -14.97 10.98
N LEU A 229 13.19 -15.35 9.89
CA LEU A 229 11.83 -15.90 9.92
C LEU A 229 11.73 -17.23 10.67
N ALA A 230 12.78 -18.05 10.62
CA ALA A 230 12.83 -19.35 11.29
C ALA A 230 13.11 -19.27 12.81
N LEU A 231 13.48 -18.10 13.33
CA LEU A 231 13.74 -17.90 14.76
C LEU A 231 12.45 -18.04 15.57
N ASP A 232 12.56 -18.51 16.81
CA ASP A 232 11.49 -18.35 17.78
C ASP A 232 11.35 -16.88 18.23
N ASP A 233 10.40 -16.58 19.07
CA ASP A 233 10.08 -15.21 19.46
C ASP A 233 11.18 -14.54 20.29
N ASP A 234 11.85 -15.29 21.17
CA ASP A 234 12.94 -14.78 22.00
C ASP A 234 14.18 -14.50 21.14
N ALA A 235 14.54 -15.42 20.24
CA ALA A 235 15.68 -15.27 19.34
C ALA A 235 15.43 -14.16 18.31
N PHE A 236 14.21 -14.01 17.79
CA PHE A 236 13.85 -12.88 16.92
C PHE A 236 13.98 -11.54 17.65
N THR A 237 13.46 -11.46 18.87
CA THR A 237 13.56 -10.26 19.70
C THR A 237 15.02 -9.91 19.98
N ALA A 238 15.87 -10.89 20.29
CA ALA A 238 17.30 -10.70 20.51
C ALA A 238 18.01 -10.22 19.22
N ALA A 239 17.70 -10.81 18.06
CA ALA A 239 18.27 -10.39 16.78
C ALA A 239 17.89 -8.94 16.44
N LEU A 240 16.62 -8.55 16.65
CA LEU A 240 16.18 -7.16 16.48
C LEU A 240 16.89 -6.22 17.45
N GLN A 241 16.99 -6.62 18.72
CA GLN A 241 17.65 -5.85 19.78
C GLN A 241 19.13 -5.59 19.46
N GLU A 242 19.83 -6.58 18.92
CA GLU A 242 21.22 -6.45 18.51
C GLU A 242 21.40 -5.38 17.41
N GLN A 243 20.49 -5.34 16.43
CA GLN A 243 20.55 -4.36 15.35
C GLN A 243 20.14 -2.96 15.83
N PHE A 244 19.15 -2.88 16.71
CA PHE A 244 18.66 -1.59 17.20
C PHE A 244 19.57 -0.96 18.26
N GLY A 245 20.13 -1.76 19.16
CA GLY A 245 20.96 -1.28 20.29
C GLY A 245 20.16 -1.15 21.60
N LYS A 246 20.72 -0.42 22.57
CA LYS A 246 20.29 -0.44 23.99
C LYS A 246 19.36 0.72 24.40
N ARG A 247 18.81 1.49 23.45
CA ARG A 247 17.99 2.68 23.77
C ARG A 247 16.61 2.35 24.29
N MET A 248 16.08 1.20 23.91
CA MET A 248 14.85 0.61 24.43
C MET A 248 14.97 -0.91 24.36
N THR A 249 14.10 -1.61 25.03
CA THR A 249 13.97 -3.06 24.96
C THR A 249 12.71 -3.45 24.22
N PHE A 250 12.67 -4.65 23.68
CA PHE A 250 11.55 -5.18 22.92
C PHE A 250 11.00 -6.46 23.56
N SER A 251 9.71 -6.70 23.37
CA SER A 251 9.01 -7.91 23.83
C SER A 251 7.80 -8.19 22.95
N ASN A 252 7.23 -9.39 23.10
CA ASN A 252 5.98 -9.80 22.47
C ASN A 252 5.96 -9.56 20.95
N PRO A 253 6.86 -10.17 20.17
CA PRO A 253 6.82 -10.07 18.72
C PRO A 253 5.55 -10.75 18.18
N GLY A 254 4.87 -10.08 17.26
CA GLY A 254 3.75 -10.63 16.52
C GLY A 254 4.19 -11.57 15.40
N PRO A 255 3.21 -12.12 14.64
CA PRO A 255 3.49 -12.93 13.46
C PRO A 255 4.42 -12.21 12.48
N ARG A 256 5.34 -12.97 11.89
CA ARG A 256 6.32 -12.45 10.92
C ARG A 256 5.91 -12.81 9.51
N SER A 257 6.10 -11.87 8.60
CA SER A 257 5.93 -12.08 7.16
C SER A 257 7.09 -11.47 6.41
N ARG A 258 7.42 -11.99 5.22
CA ARG A 258 8.46 -11.41 4.38
C ARG A 258 7.96 -11.02 3.00
N PHE A 259 8.58 -10.01 2.43
CA PHE A 259 8.28 -9.48 1.10
C PHE A 259 9.58 -9.25 0.33
N PRO A 260 9.73 -9.79 -0.90
CA PRO A 260 10.87 -9.46 -1.74
C PRO A 260 10.79 -8.00 -2.18
N LEU A 261 11.94 -7.33 -2.22
CA LEU A 261 12.04 -5.92 -2.57
C LEU A 261 12.62 -5.77 -3.98
N ALA A 262 11.88 -5.09 -4.84
CA ALA A 262 12.34 -4.74 -6.18
C ALA A 262 11.79 -3.38 -6.59
N LEU A 263 12.58 -2.63 -7.34
CA LEU A 263 12.07 -1.52 -8.13
C LEU A 263 11.30 -2.11 -9.32
N ARG A 264 10.06 -1.69 -9.48
CA ARG A 264 9.27 -1.96 -10.68
C ARG A 264 8.82 -0.66 -11.27
N MET A 265 9.00 -0.49 -12.54
CA MET A 265 8.58 0.72 -13.27
C MET A 265 7.99 0.32 -14.61
N ARG A 266 6.75 0.70 -14.82
CA ARG A 266 6.08 0.56 -16.10
C ARG A 266 6.64 1.58 -17.10
N GLU A 267 6.88 1.18 -18.33
CA GLU A 267 7.46 2.04 -19.36
C GLU A 267 6.51 3.16 -19.79
N SER A 268 5.22 2.91 -19.83
CA SER A 268 4.18 3.90 -20.11
C SER A 268 3.00 3.74 -19.17
N LEU A 269 2.59 4.82 -18.54
CA LEU A 269 1.43 4.84 -17.61
C LEU A 269 0.09 4.99 -18.33
N VAL A 270 0.12 5.32 -19.63
CA VAL A 270 -1.08 5.49 -20.45
C VAL A 270 -0.85 4.79 -21.80
N ARG A 271 -1.85 4.01 -22.22
CA ARG A 271 -1.89 3.38 -23.54
C ARG A 271 -3.31 3.40 -24.08
N GLY A 272 -3.58 4.29 -25.03
CA GLY A 272 -4.95 4.50 -25.53
C GLY A 272 -5.88 4.90 -24.39
N SER A 273 -6.89 4.10 -24.13
CA SER A 273 -7.88 4.29 -23.06
C SER A 273 -7.53 3.57 -21.75
N GLU A 274 -6.32 3.04 -21.61
CA GLU A 274 -5.86 2.38 -20.40
C GLU A 274 -4.89 3.26 -19.61
N VAL A 275 -5.02 3.26 -18.27
CA VAL A 275 -4.16 3.99 -17.33
C VAL A 275 -3.73 3.07 -16.18
N TRP A 276 -2.45 3.11 -15.79
CA TRP A 276 -1.89 2.34 -14.67
C TRP A 276 -1.53 3.28 -13.52
N ILE A 277 -1.99 2.95 -12.31
CA ILE A 277 -1.75 3.73 -11.09
C ILE A 277 -1.27 2.85 -9.92
N GLY A 278 -0.63 3.46 -8.93
CA GLY A 278 -0.13 2.75 -7.77
C GLY A 278 0.92 1.70 -8.11
N ASN A 279 0.85 0.51 -7.50
CA ASN A 279 1.86 -0.52 -7.71
C ASN A 279 1.86 -1.11 -9.14
N THR A 280 0.79 -0.98 -9.91
CA THR A 280 0.78 -1.37 -11.32
C THR A 280 1.63 -0.43 -12.18
N ALA A 281 1.77 0.83 -11.75
CA ALA A 281 2.60 1.84 -12.36
C ALA A 281 4.06 1.75 -11.87
N GLN A 282 4.24 1.71 -10.55
CA GLN A 282 5.56 1.70 -9.94
C GLN A 282 5.57 1.11 -8.53
N THR A 283 6.62 0.37 -8.19
CA THR A 283 6.89 -0.12 -6.84
C THR A 283 8.28 0.34 -6.42
N LEU A 284 8.38 1.02 -5.28
CA LEU A 284 9.63 1.57 -4.76
C LEU A 284 10.14 0.77 -3.56
N HIS A 285 11.41 0.98 -3.21
CA HIS A 285 11.96 0.48 -1.95
C HIS A 285 11.22 1.10 -0.75
N PRO A 286 10.90 0.31 0.30
CA PRO A 286 10.10 0.80 1.44
C PRO A 286 10.84 1.77 2.37
N VAL A 287 12.15 1.99 2.20
CA VAL A 287 13.01 2.80 3.09
C VAL A 287 12.45 4.20 3.40
N SER A 288 11.71 4.80 2.50
CA SER A 288 11.10 6.12 2.72
C SER A 288 9.60 6.07 3.00
N GLY A 289 8.97 4.89 2.95
CA GLY A 289 7.52 4.72 3.09
C GLY A 289 6.69 5.42 2.00
N GLN A 290 7.30 5.81 0.86
CA GLN A 290 6.65 6.67 -0.14
C GLN A 290 5.79 5.92 -1.17
N GLY A 291 6.00 4.61 -1.37
CA GLY A 291 5.32 3.87 -2.45
C GLY A 291 3.79 4.02 -2.41
N PHE A 292 3.19 3.83 -1.25
CA PHE A 292 1.75 3.95 -1.11
C PHE A 292 1.25 5.41 -1.23
N ASN A 293 2.01 6.37 -0.71
CA ASN A 293 1.66 7.79 -0.81
C ASN A 293 1.64 8.27 -2.27
N LEU A 294 2.52 7.74 -3.12
CA LEU A 294 2.50 8.00 -4.56
C LEU A 294 1.24 7.44 -5.20
N GLY A 295 0.87 6.20 -4.88
CA GLY A 295 -0.36 5.59 -5.40
C GLY A 295 -1.63 6.35 -5.03
N LEU A 296 -1.71 6.91 -3.81
CA LEU A 296 -2.82 7.80 -3.42
C LEU A 296 -2.82 9.10 -4.23
N ARG A 297 -1.64 9.65 -4.50
CA ARG A 297 -1.49 10.85 -5.33
C ARG A 297 -1.87 10.57 -6.78
N ASP A 298 -1.44 9.42 -7.32
CA ASP A 298 -1.83 8.99 -8.68
C ASP A 298 -3.35 8.96 -8.81
N ALA A 299 -4.04 8.31 -7.85
CA ALA A 299 -5.50 8.21 -7.81
C ALA A 299 -6.16 9.59 -7.75
N TRP A 300 -5.65 10.47 -6.91
CA TRP A 300 -6.19 11.81 -6.76
C TRP A 300 -6.01 12.66 -8.02
N GLN A 301 -4.79 12.72 -8.54
CA GLN A 301 -4.48 13.50 -9.76
C GLN A 301 -5.25 12.98 -10.97
N LEU A 302 -5.44 11.66 -11.08
CA LEU A 302 -6.25 11.10 -12.15
C LEU A 302 -7.72 11.53 -12.00
N ALA A 303 -8.26 11.54 -10.78
CA ALA A 303 -9.63 12.00 -10.54
C ALA A 303 -9.84 13.49 -10.88
N GLU A 304 -8.82 14.34 -10.69
CA GLU A 304 -8.90 15.78 -11.03
C GLU A 304 -8.93 16.05 -12.54
N ILE A 305 -8.55 15.08 -13.38
CA ILE A 305 -8.57 15.21 -14.85
C ILE A 305 -9.98 15.01 -15.41
N PHE A 306 -10.83 14.23 -14.73
CA PHE A 306 -12.20 13.93 -15.16
C PHE A 306 -13.22 14.94 -14.62
#